data_fe5d2847d39c21bc52b04894bcff882e
#
_entry.id   fe5d2847d39c21bc52b04894bcff882e
#
_cell.length_a   1.000
_cell.length_b   1.000
_cell.length_c   1.000
_cell.angle_alpha   90.00
_cell.angle_beta   90.00
_cell.angle_gamma   90.00
#
_symmetry.space_group_name_H-M   'P 1'
#
loop_
_entity.id
_entity.type
_entity.pdbx_description
1 polymer ?
#
loop_
_entity_poly.entity_id
_entity_poly.type
_entity_poly.pdbx_seq_one_letter_code
_entity_poly.pdbx_strand_id
1 'polypeptide(L)'
;MQLVALGLNHHTAPLAIREQLAFPAEQLADALRDLTGSQTAHEAAILSTCNRTEIYASARDIDSVLVWLARNRGLDVEVLRPYLYALDAEATARHAFRVASGLDSMVLGEAQ
;
A
#
# COMPACT_ATOMS: atom_id res chain seq x y z
N MET A 1 9.43 -12.94 -7.31
CA MET A 1 8.60 -11.95 -6.61
C MET A 1 7.28 -12.58 -6.19
N GLN A 2 6.72 -12.15 -5.10
CA GLN A 2 5.47 -12.69 -4.57
C GLN A 2 4.44 -11.58 -4.42
N LEU A 3 3.17 -11.94 -4.51
CA LEU A 3 2.07 -11.01 -4.30
C LEU A 3 1.91 -10.77 -2.80
N VAL A 4 1.95 -9.51 -2.38
CA VAL A 4 1.81 -9.11 -0.99
C VAL A 4 0.86 -7.92 -0.90
N ALA A 5 0.25 -7.74 0.26
CA ALA A 5 -0.50 -6.53 0.56
C ALA A 5 -0.11 -6.01 1.93
N LEU A 6 0.01 -4.71 2.01
CA LEU A 6 0.33 -3.99 3.24
C LEU A 6 -0.66 -2.85 3.38
N GLY A 7 -1.24 -2.69 4.55
CA GLY A 7 -2.22 -1.63 4.70
C GLY A 7 -2.55 -1.27 6.13
N LEU A 8 -3.37 -0.24 6.24
CA LEU A 8 -4.00 0.15 7.48
C LEU A 8 -5.41 0.66 7.18
N ASN A 9 -6.26 0.63 8.18
CA ASN A 9 -7.62 1.15 8.07
C ASN A 9 -8.06 1.77 9.39
N HIS A 10 -9.32 2.21 9.45
CA HIS A 10 -9.86 2.87 10.63
C HIS A 10 -9.98 1.94 11.84
N HIS A 11 -9.87 0.61 11.66
CA HIS A 11 -9.83 -0.35 12.77
C HIS A 11 -8.42 -0.53 13.33
N THR A 12 -7.40 -0.35 12.50
CA THR A 12 -6.01 -0.61 12.90
C THR A 12 -5.24 0.63 13.27
N ALA A 13 -5.68 1.83 12.84
CA ALA A 13 -4.92 3.06 13.02
C ALA A 13 -5.83 4.24 13.35
N PRO A 14 -5.39 5.13 14.27
CA PRO A 14 -6.11 6.36 14.54
C PRO A 14 -6.02 7.34 13.37
N LEU A 15 -6.90 8.33 13.37
CA LEU A 15 -6.99 9.30 12.28
C LEU A 15 -5.66 9.99 11.98
N ALA A 16 -4.91 10.37 13.02
CA ALA A 16 -3.63 11.06 12.83
C ALA A 16 -2.64 10.23 12.01
N ILE A 17 -2.59 8.92 12.24
CA ILE A 17 -1.72 8.02 11.48
C ILE A 17 -2.27 7.82 10.06
N ARG A 18 -3.58 7.66 9.91
CA ARG A 18 -4.20 7.50 8.59
C ARG A 18 -3.93 8.71 7.70
N GLU A 19 -4.01 9.91 8.25
CA GLU A 19 -3.74 11.15 7.51
C GLU A 19 -2.29 11.23 7.04
N GLN A 20 -1.34 10.77 7.84
CA GLN A 20 0.07 10.78 7.48
C GLN A 20 0.41 9.81 6.36
N LEU A 21 -0.36 8.73 6.24
CA LEU A 21 -0.11 7.69 5.24
C LEU A 21 -1.00 7.81 4.01
N ALA A 22 -2.02 8.65 4.04
CA ALA A 22 -2.90 8.83 2.89
C ALA A 22 -2.14 9.41 1.70
N PHE A 23 -2.47 8.95 0.50
CA PHE A 23 -1.94 9.48 -0.75
C PHE A 23 -3.00 10.35 -1.40
N PRO A 24 -2.78 11.67 -1.46
CA PRO A 24 -3.67 12.52 -2.26
C PRO A 24 -3.70 12.04 -3.70
N ALA A 25 -4.85 12.20 -4.36
CA ALA A 25 -5.03 11.70 -5.72
C ALA A 25 -3.94 12.18 -6.68
N GLU A 26 -3.51 13.44 -6.54
CA GLU A 26 -2.48 14.02 -7.40
C GLU A 26 -1.09 13.43 -7.18
N GLN A 27 -0.88 12.70 -6.08
CA GLN A 27 0.42 12.07 -5.76
C GLN A 27 0.46 10.59 -6.13
N LEU A 28 -0.68 9.97 -6.45
CA LEU A 28 -0.74 8.52 -6.66
C LEU A 28 0.12 8.05 -7.83
N ALA A 29 0.08 8.75 -8.95
CA ALA A 29 0.85 8.35 -10.12
C ALA A 29 2.36 8.40 -9.86
N ASP A 30 2.83 9.45 -9.18
CA ASP A 30 4.25 9.56 -8.84
C ASP A 30 4.67 8.51 -7.83
N ALA A 31 3.82 8.23 -6.84
CA ALA A 31 4.09 7.18 -5.85
C ALA A 31 4.21 5.81 -6.51
N LEU A 32 3.30 5.48 -7.43
CA LEU A 32 3.36 4.20 -8.15
C LEU A 32 4.61 4.10 -9.02
N ARG A 33 4.99 5.17 -9.71
CA ARG A 33 6.22 5.18 -10.50
C ARG A 33 7.45 4.99 -9.63
N ASP A 34 7.49 5.61 -8.47
CA ASP A 34 8.61 5.43 -7.53
C ASP A 34 8.67 4.02 -7.00
N LEU A 35 7.54 3.45 -6.61
CA LEU A 35 7.46 2.09 -6.07
C LEU A 35 7.93 1.05 -7.09
N THR A 36 7.51 1.18 -8.34
CA THR A 36 7.90 0.25 -9.39
C THR A 36 9.27 0.58 -9.98
N GLY A 37 9.59 1.86 -10.12
CA GLY A 37 10.86 2.31 -10.70
C GLY A 37 12.05 2.08 -9.80
N SER A 38 11.85 2.04 -8.49
CA SER A 38 12.91 1.75 -7.51
C SER A 38 13.20 0.25 -7.39
N GLN A 39 12.53 -0.59 -8.17
CA GLN A 39 12.62 -2.05 -8.13
C GLN A 39 12.11 -2.66 -6.82
N THR A 40 11.41 -1.89 -6.02
CA THR A 40 10.75 -2.41 -4.81
C THR A 40 9.62 -3.36 -5.19
N ALA A 41 8.88 -3.02 -6.24
CA ALA A 41 7.82 -3.86 -6.76
C ALA A 41 7.89 -3.92 -8.28
N HIS A 42 7.48 -5.07 -8.84
CA HIS A 42 7.36 -5.24 -10.27
C HIS A 42 6.05 -4.66 -10.79
N GLU A 43 4.97 -4.91 -10.07
CA GLU A 43 3.64 -4.34 -10.31
C GLU A 43 3.06 -3.90 -8.97
N ALA A 44 2.22 -2.88 -8.99
CA ALA A 44 1.61 -2.39 -7.76
C ALA A 44 0.28 -1.71 -8.02
N ALA A 45 -0.55 -1.71 -6.97
CA ALA A 45 -1.77 -0.93 -6.90
C ALA A 45 -1.82 -0.27 -5.53
N ILE A 46 -2.29 0.97 -5.49
CA ILE A 46 -2.47 1.70 -4.24
C ILE A 46 -3.94 2.09 -4.14
N LEU A 47 -4.55 1.73 -3.01
CA LEU A 47 -5.88 2.19 -2.65
C LEU A 47 -5.73 3.16 -1.49
N SER A 48 -6.18 4.39 -1.64
CA SER A 48 -6.09 5.38 -0.57
C SER A 48 -7.41 6.15 -0.48
N THR A 49 -8.04 6.06 0.69
CA THR A 49 -9.25 6.79 1.03
C THR A 49 -9.07 7.40 2.42
N CYS A 50 -10.07 8.14 2.91
CA CYS A 50 -10.02 8.68 4.27
C CYS A 50 -9.99 7.60 5.35
N ASN A 51 -10.44 6.38 5.03
CA ASN A 51 -10.55 5.28 5.99
C ASN A 51 -9.50 4.21 5.85
N ARG A 52 -8.78 4.14 4.72
CA ARG A 52 -7.78 3.10 4.51
C ARG A 52 -6.74 3.51 3.48
N THR A 53 -5.55 2.98 3.67
CA THR A 53 -4.48 2.99 2.68
C THR A 53 -3.95 1.58 2.56
N GLU A 54 -3.98 1.03 1.34
CA GLU A 54 -3.50 -0.34 1.08
C GLU A 54 -2.62 -0.33 -0.15
N ILE A 55 -1.53 -1.08 -0.08
CA ILE A 55 -0.60 -1.29 -1.20
C ILE A 55 -0.61 -2.76 -1.53
N TYR A 56 -0.96 -3.08 -2.77
CA TYR A 56 -0.90 -4.43 -3.32
C TYR A 56 0.27 -4.44 -4.29
N ALA A 57 1.17 -5.41 -4.13
CA ALA A 57 2.38 -5.40 -4.93
C ALA A 57 2.90 -6.80 -5.22
N SER A 58 3.50 -6.96 -6.39
CA SER A 58 4.38 -8.08 -6.68
C SER A 58 5.78 -7.62 -6.29
N ALA A 59 6.26 -8.09 -5.14
CA ALA A 59 7.50 -7.61 -4.53
C ALA A 59 8.32 -8.79 -4.01
N ARG A 60 9.58 -8.51 -3.67
CA ARG A 60 10.46 -9.53 -3.11
C ARG A 60 9.92 -10.02 -1.76
N ASP A 61 9.51 -9.11 -0.90
CA ASP A 61 8.91 -9.41 0.40
C ASP A 61 8.11 -8.21 0.90
N ILE A 62 7.36 -8.43 1.98
CA ILE A 62 6.51 -7.39 2.56
C ILE A 62 7.34 -6.27 3.19
N ASP A 63 8.49 -6.60 3.77
CA ASP A 63 9.34 -5.61 4.42
C ASP A 63 9.87 -4.57 3.44
N SER A 64 10.17 -4.96 2.20
CA SER A 64 10.59 -4.02 1.17
C SER A 64 9.51 -2.96 0.91
N VAL A 65 8.26 -3.38 0.88
CA VAL A 65 7.12 -2.47 0.67
C VAL A 65 6.94 -1.57 1.89
N LEU A 66 7.08 -2.13 3.09
CA LEU A 66 6.98 -1.36 4.34
C LEU A 66 8.06 -0.27 4.41
N VAL A 67 9.29 -0.62 4.10
CA VAL A 67 10.41 0.34 4.09
C VAL A 67 10.16 1.44 3.06
N TRP A 68 9.66 1.05 1.89
CA TRP A 68 9.31 2.03 0.85
C TRP A 68 8.23 2.99 1.34
N LEU A 69 7.16 2.47 1.95
CA LEU A 69 6.06 3.29 2.44
C LEU A 69 6.54 4.29 3.50
N ALA A 70 7.29 3.80 4.49
CA ALA A 70 7.82 4.65 5.56
C ALA A 70 8.68 5.77 4.98
N ARG A 71 9.59 5.43 4.08
CA ARG A 71 10.49 6.41 3.44
C ARG A 71 9.72 7.42 2.62
N ASN A 72 8.76 6.97 1.84
CA ASN A 72 7.94 7.83 0.98
C ASN A 72 7.14 8.84 1.81
N ARG A 73 6.66 8.44 2.99
CA ARG A 73 5.86 9.30 3.86
C ARG A 73 6.70 10.01 4.94
N GLY A 74 8.02 9.81 4.94
CA GLY A 74 8.92 10.46 5.90
C GLY A 74 8.73 9.98 7.33
N LEU A 75 8.39 8.71 7.53
CA LEU A 75 8.13 8.13 8.84
C LEU A 75 9.09 6.99 9.14
N ASP A 76 9.25 6.70 10.44
CA ASP A 76 10.03 5.57 10.91
C ASP A 76 9.21 4.28 10.78
N VAL A 77 9.84 3.23 10.26
CA VAL A 77 9.21 1.91 10.11
C VAL A 77 8.61 1.43 11.43
N GLU A 78 9.32 1.61 12.54
CA GLU A 78 8.88 1.13 13.84
C GLU A 78 7.67 1.90 14.38
N VAL A 79 7.50 3.14 13.96
CA VAL A 79 6.30 3.93 14.28
C VAL A 79 5.07 3.38 13.57
N LEU A 80 5.25 2.90 12.33
CA LEU A 80 4.14 2.41 11.52
C LEU A 80 3.74 0.97 11.82
N ARG A 81 4.71 0.13 12.16
CA ARG A 81 4.51 -1.32 12.24
C ARG A 81 3.30 -1.73 13.09
N PRO A 82 3.04 -1.14 14.27
CA PRO A 82 1.89 -1.54 15.09
C PRO A 82 0.52 -1.29 14.46
N TYR A 83 0.45 -0.41 13.48
CA TYR A 83 -0.81 0.01 12.86
C TYR A 83 -1.11 -0.71 11.56
N LEU A 84 -0.16 -1.51 11.06
CA LEU A 84 -0.25 -2.11 9.73
C LEU A 84 -0.67 -3.57 9.82
N TYR A 85 -1.38 -4.01 8.81
CA TYR A 85 -1.63 -5.43 8.57
C TYR A 85 -0.96 -5.84 7.26
N ALA A 86 -0.58 -7.11 7.19
CA ALA A 86 0.06 -7.68 6.01
C ALA A 86 -0.68 -8.95 5.61
N LEU A 87 -0.82 -9.16 4.31
CA LEU A 87 -1.51 -10.33 3.76
C LEU A 87 -0.52 -11.11 2.89
N ASP A 88 -0.60 -12.45 2.97
CA ASP A 88 0.15 -13.32 2.08
C ASP A 88 -0.47 -13.35 0.67
N ALA A 89 0.13 -14.11 -0.23
CA ALA A 89 -0.29 -14.12 -1.63
C ALA A 89 -1.76 -14.52 -1.81
N GLU A 90 -2.19 -15.58 -1.13
CA GLU A 90 -3.56 -16.08 -1.26
C GLU A 90 -4.58 -15.12 -0.65
N ALA A 91 -4.31 -14.67 0.57
CA ALA A 91 -5.19 -13.72 1.25
C ALA A 91 -5.24 -12.39 0.52
N THR A 92 -4.11 -11.96 -0.07
CA THR A 92 -4.04 -10.74 -0.86
C THR A 92 -4.95 -10.82 -2.08
N ALA A 93 -4.90 -11.93 -2.81
CA ALA A 93 -5.73 -12.10 -3.99
C ALA A 93 -7.22 -12.04 -3.64
N ARG A 94 -7.63 -12.75 -2.59
CA ARG A 94 -9.03 -12.76 -2.14
C ARG A 94 -9.48 -11.38 -1.69
N HIS A 95 -8.63 -10.68 -0.94
CA HIS A 95 -8.93 -9.35 -0.42
C HIS A 95 -9.05 -8.34 -1.56
N ALA A 96 -8.14 -8.40 -2.52
CA ALA A 96 -8.16 -7.52 -3.68
C ALA A 96 -9.45 -7.68 -4.49
N PHE A 97 -9.93 -8.91 -4.66
CA PHE A 97 -11.20 -9.17 -5.33
C PHE A 97 -12.38 -8.52 -4.62
N ARG A 98 -12.43 -8.65 -3.30
CA ARG A 98 -13.51 -8.04 -2.51
C ARG A 98 -13.50 -6.53 -2.60
N VAL A 99 -12.32 -5.94 -2.49
CA VAL A 99 -12.14 -4.49 -2.55
C VAL A 99 -12.51 -3.96 -3.93
N ALA A 100 -12.04 -4.61 -4.99
CA ALA A 100 -12.33 -4.21 -6.36
C ALA A 100 -13.82 -4.30 -6.69
N SER A 101 -14.53 -5.27 -6.10
CA SER A 101 -15.97 -5.45 -6.32
C SER A 101 -16.81 -4.37 -5.66
N GLY A 102 -16.31 -3.74 -4.58
CA GLY A 102 -17.06 -2.77 -3.81
C GLY A 102 -16.58 -1.33 -3.92
N LEU A 103 -15.42 -1.10 -4.53
CA LEU A 103 -14.80 0.22 -4.56
C LEU A 103 -14.31 0.56 -5.96
N ASP A 104 -14.52 1.82 -6.33
CA ASP A 104 -14.09 2.35 -7.62
C ASP A 104 -12.90 3.32 -7.49
N SER A 105 -12.26 3.37 -6.34
CA SER A 105 -11.17 4.32 -6.04
C SER A 105 -9.78 3.69 -6.08
N MET A 106 -9.64 2.47 -6.60
CA MET A 106 -8.35 1.81 -6.74
C MET A 106 -7.62 2.34 -7.97
N VAL A 107 -6.37 2.73 -7.78
CA VAL A 107 -5.49 3.16 -8.87
C VAL A 107 -4.43 2.08 -9.08
N LEU A 108 -4.32 1.61 -10.32
CA LEU A 108 -3.39 0.56 -10.70
C LEU A 108 -2.16 1.17 -11.36
N GLY A 109 -1.00 0.61 -11.05
CA GLY A 109 0.26 0.99 -11.68
C GLY A 109 1.12 -0.22 -11.98
N GLU A 110 1.88 -0.13 -13.07
CA GLU A 110 2.81 -1.16 -13.50
C GLU A 110 4.19 -0.56 -13.70
N ALA A 111 5.21 -1.42 -13.61
CA ALA A 111 6.57 -1.02 -13.96
C ALA A 111 6.63 -0.71 -15.44
N GLN A 112 7.07 0.48 -15.76
CA GLN A 112 7.15 0.96 -17.14
C GLN A 112 8.60 1.01 -17.58
#